data_94f24c92f48dc3729596f8c3734ebc76
#
_entry.id   94f24c92f48dc3729596f8c3734ebc76
#
_cell.length_a   1.000
_cell.length_b   1.000
_cell.length_c   1.000
_cell.angle_alpha   90.00
_cell.angle_beta   90.00
_cell.angle_gamma   90.00
#
_symmetry.space_group_name_H-M   'P 1'
#
loop_
_entity.id
_entity.type
_entity.pdbx_description
1 polymer ?
#
loop_
_entity_poly.entity_id
_entity_poly.type
_entity_poly.pdbx_seq_one_letter_code
_entity_poly.pdbx_strand_id
1 'polypeptide(L)'
;MDDCLLFTFGVIADIQYADIDDGFNFRRTRRRYYRSSLQLLRNAQESWSESPVKPTFILQLGDIIDGFNKGHDASNRALDTVLREFNSGPAEVHHVWGNHEFYNFSRSTLLHSKLNSSSYSDKGGGPSAGDDIYAYHFSPAPGFRFVVLDAYDVSMLGREESSEKYITALNLLREHNSNEDLNCPPVSEGLEQRFAKFNGGFSKEQLDWLDAVLSQADEKRERVTIVSHLPVHPSSTDPVCLAWNFDELLAVLRSHGSVVCFMAGHDHDGGYHRDKDSGVHHLTLEGVIETPPETDAFGTVSVYEDRMVLKGNGRVADRELLFP
;
A
#
# COMPACT_ATOMS: atom_id res chain seq x y z
N MET A 1 29.66 6.88 -14.85
CA MET A 1 28.66 7.95 -14.71
C MET A 1 28.63 8.26 -13.23
N ASP A 2 28.69 9.52 -12.84
CA ASP A 2 28.64 9.88 -11.43
C ASP A 2 27.26 9.46 -10.89
N ASP A 3 27.23 8.68 -9.80
CA ASP A 3 26.03 8.23 -9.08
C ASP A 3 25.36 9.43 -8.40
N CYS A 4 24.71 10.29 -9.18
CA CYS A 4 24.02 11.46 -8.64
C CYS A 4 22.71 11.03 -7.98
N LEU A 5 22.66 11.07 -6.66
CA LEU A 5 21.44 10.89 -5.90
C LEU A 5 20.46 12.04 -6.23
N LEU A 6 19.25 11.70 -6.68
CA LEU A 6 18.22 12.69 -7.04
C LEU A 6 17.35 13.05 -5.84
N PHE A 7 16.81 12.06 -5.14
CA PHE A 7 16.05 12.22 -3.91
C PHE A 7 15.98 10.89 -3.13
N THR A 8 15.48 10.95 -1.91
CA THR A 8 15.21 9.76 -1.10
C THR A 8 13.78 9.79 -0.58
N PHE A 9 13.21 8.62 -0.29
CA PHE A 9 11.93 8.51 0.41
C PHE A 9 11.94 7.36 1.42
N GLY A 10 11.14 7.49 2.48
CA GLY A 10 10.92 6.44 3.46
C GLY A 10 9.79 5.52 3.03
N VAL A 11 9.82 4.24 3.45
CA VAL A 11 8.72 3.30 3.22
C VAL A 11 8.48 2.41 4.44
N ILE A 12 7.21 2.25 4.83
CA ILE A 12 6.75 1.44 5.96
C ILE A 12 5.34 0.91 5.69
N ALA A 13 5.01 -0.29 6.17
CA ALA A 13 3.72 -0.93 5.93
C ALA A 13 3.16 -1.60 7.20
N ASP A 14 1.83 -1.70 7.27
CA ASP A 14 1.12 -2.59 8.20
C ASP A 14 1.55 -2.38 9.67
N ILE A 15 1.47 -1.15 10.13
CA ILE A 15 1.79 -0.78 11.53
C ILE A 15 0.76 -1.40 12.46
N GLN A 16 -0.51 -1.39 12.09
CA GLN A 16 -1.65 -2.00 12.79
C GLN A 16 -1.61 -1.78 14.32
N TYR A 17 -1.35 -0.53 14.73
CA TYR A 17 -1.29 -0.19 16.14
C TYR A 17 -2.63 -0.38 16.84
N ALA A 18 -2.58 -1.00 18.01
CA ALA A 18 -3.66 -1.02 18.99
C ALA A 18 -3.09 -1.11 20.41
N ASP A 19 -3.78 -0.48 21.38
CA ASP A 19 -3.40 -0.58 22.81
C ASP A 19 -4.03 -1.82 23.45
N ILE A 20 -3.60 -3.01 22.97
CA ILE A 20 -4.04 -4.33 23.43
C ILE A 20 -2.84 -5.25 23.60
N ASP A 21 -3.04 -6.36 24.27
CA ASP A 21 -2.00 -7.41 24.43
C ASP A 21 -1.71 -8.07 23.09
N ASP A 22 -0.48 -8.58 22.96
CA ASP A 22 -0.03 -9.29 21.77
C ASP A 22 -0.94 -10.49 21.44
N GLY A 23 -1.10 -10.74 20.16
CA GLY A 23 -1.93 -11.82 19.64
C GLY A 23 -1.21 -12.62 18.55
N PHE A 24 -2.01 -13.21 17.69
CA PHE A 24 -1.53 -13.97 16.54
C PHE A 24 -2.31 -13.54 15.28
N ASN A 25 -1.69 -13.76 14.10
CA ASN A 25 -2.40 -13.65 12.84
C ASN A 25 -3.54 -14.69 12.73
N PHE A 26 -4.38 -14.56 11.73
CA PHE A 26 -5.53 -15.45 11.52
C PHE A 26 -5.15 -16.95 11.47
N ARG A 27 -4.03 -17.29 10.83
CA ARG A 27 -3.52 -18.67 10.73
C ARG A 27 -2.79 -19.15 11.98
N ARG A 28 -2.59 -18.30 12.99
CA ARG A 28 -1.81 -18.54 14.22
C ARG A 28 -0.36 -18.98 13.96
N THR A 29 0.20 -18.56 12.86
CA THR A 29 1.57 -18.89 12.45
C THR A 29 2.58 -17.83 12.87
N ARG A 30 2.12 -16.55 13.03
CA ARG A 30 2.96 -15.43 13.44
C ARG A 30 2.31 -14.64 14.57
N ARG A 31 3.18 -14.15 15.50
CA ARG A 31 2.77 -13.27 16.59
C ARG A 31 2.58 -11.84 16.05
N ARG A 32 1.57 -11.14 16.59
CA ARG A 32 1.29 -9.73 16.34
C ARG A 32 1.58 -8.90 17.58
N TYR A 33 2.39 -7.85 17.43
CA TYR A 33 2.93 -7.01 18.50
C TYR A 33 2.28 -5.63 18.48
N TYR A 34 0.98 -5.56 18.85
CA TYR A 34 0.14 -4.38 18.67
C TYR A 34 0.67 -3.11 19.31
N ARG A 35 1.13 -3.14 20.57
CA ARG A 35 1.70 -1.97 21.23
C ARG A 35 3.10 -1.64 20.73
N SER A 36 3.89 -2.65 20.49
CA SER A 36 5.28 -2.50 20.07
C SER A 36 5.41 -1.92 18.68
N SER A 37 4.41 -2.06 17.80
CA SER A 37 4.41 -1.48 16.47
C SER A 37 4.57 0.05 16.49
N LEU A 38 4.08 0.73 17.53
CA LEU A 38 4.29 2.16 17.70
C LEU A 38 5.76 2.51 18.00
N GLN A 39 6.47 1.65 18.75
CA GLN A 39 7.89 1.86 18.98
C GLN A 39 8.71 1.63 17.71
N LEU A 40 8.35 0.64 16.90
CA LEU A 40 9.01 0.40 15.61
C LEU A 40 8.79 1.57 14.64
N LEU A 41 7.61 2.20 14.66
CA LEU A 41 7.39 3.45 13.92
C LEU A 41 8.32 4.57 14.42
N ARG A 42 8.49 4.72 15.74
CA ARG A 42 9.43 5.72 16.31
C ARG A 42 10.86 5.46 15.86
N ASN A 43 11.31 4.22 15.87
CA ASN A 43 12.64 3.84 15.38
C ASN A 43 12.81 4.24 13.89
N ALA A 44 11.79 4.02 13.05
CA ALA A 44 11.81 4.45 11.66
C ALA A 44 11.92 5.97 11.53
N GLN A 45 11.10 6.73 12.28
CA GLN A 45 11.11 8.20 12.27
C GLN A 45 12.46 8.76 12.75
N GLU A 46 13.06 8.18 13.79
CA GLU A 46 14.38 8.55 14.30
C GLU A 46 15.46 8.29 13.25
N SER A 47 15.48 7.09 12.66
CA SER A 47 16.41 6.72 11.58
C SER A 47 16.32 7.69 10.39
N TRP A 48 15.11 8.04 9.94
CA TRP A 48 14.93 9.00 8.85
C TRP A 48 15.34 10.42 9.24
N SER A 49 15.11 10.82 10.50
CA SER A 49 15.49 12.15 11.01
C SER A 49 16.99 12.31 11.19
N GLU A 50 17.71 11.24 11.52
CA GLU A 50 19.16 11.22 11.72
C GLU A 50 19.93 10.97 10.42
N SER A 51 19.24 10.54 9.35
CA SER A 51 19.88 10.28 8.05
C SER A 51 20.57 11.54 7.53
N PRO A 52 21.80 11.42 7.00
CA PRO A 52 22.51 12.53 6.34
C PRO A 52 21.73 13.15 5.17
N VAL A 53 20.97 12.32 4.46
CA VAL A 53 20.00 12.74 3.42
C VAL A 53 18.61 12.34 3.92
N LYS A 54 17.84 13.32 4.35
CA LYS A 54 16.49 13.10 4.85
C LYS A 54 15.54 12.71 3.72
N PRO A 55 14.58 11.81 3.96
CA PRO A 55 13.53 11.52 2.99
C PRO A 55 12.78 12.80 2.57
N THR A 56 12.51 12.93 1.28
CA THR A 56 11.67 14.00 0.74
C THR A 56 10.20 13.80 1.14
N PHE A 57 9.77 12.54 1.21
CA PHE A 57 8.45 12.10 1.67
C PHE A 57 8.53 10.67 2.25
N ILE A 58 7.45 10.21 2.87
CA ILE A 58 7.31 8.85 3.39
C ILE A 58 6.09 8.21 2.73
N LEU A 59 6.22 6.97 2.26
CA LEU A 59 5.11 6.11 1.85
C LEU A 59 4.72 5.21 3.03
N GLN A 60 3.51 5.38 3.53
CA GLN A 60 2.87 4.47 4.46
C GLN A 60 1.88 3.61 3.66
N LEU A 61 2.15 2.30 3.55
CA LEU A 61 1.51 1.41 2.57
C LEU A 61 0.18 0.79 3.05
N GLY A 62 -0.52 1.44 3.97
CA GLY A 62 -1.82 1.02 4.49
C GLY A 62 -1.74 0.30 5.84
N ASP A 63 -2.90 0.07 6.42
CA ASP A 63 -3.08 -0.61 7.70
C ASP A 63 -2.31 0.07 8.85
N ILE A 64 -2.63 1.37 9.07
CA ILE A 64 -1.93 2.19 10.07
C ILE A 64 -2.33 1.84 11.50
N ILE A 65 -3.61 1.47 11.74
CA ILE A 65 -4.14 1.01 13.02
C ILE A 65 -4.90 -0.30 12.86
N ASP A 66 -4.88 -1.16 13.88
CA ASP A 66 -5.57 -2.44 13.82
C ASP A 66 -7.09 -2.35 13.91
N GLY A 67 -7.80 -3.28 13.27
CA GLY A 67 -9.26 -3.37 13.29
C GLY A 67 -9.86 -3.60 14.69
N PHE A 68 -9.10 -4.17 15.63
CA PHE A 68 -9.53 -4.35 17.01
C PHE A 68 -9.88 -3.03 17.71
N ASN A 69 -9.30 -1.91 17.29
CA ASN A 69 -9.62 -0.60 17.84
C ASN A 69 -11.12 -0.27 17.74
N LYS A 70 -11.80 -0.74 16.68
CA LYS A 70 -13.25 -0.52 16.50
C LYS A 70 -14.06 -1.15 17.62
N GLY A 71 -13.74 -2.37 18.01
CA GLY A 71 -14.43 -3.10 19.08
C GLY A 71 -14.21 -2.52 20.49
N HIS A 72 -13.21 -1.64 20.63
CA HIS A 72 -12.84 -0.97 21.88
C HIS A 72 -13.18 0.53 21.88
N ASP A 73 -13.92 1.02 20.89
CA ASP A 73 -14.21 2.46 20.68
C ASP A 73 -12.91 3.34 20.68
N ALA A 74 -11.82 2.76 20.21
CA ALA A 74 -10.49 3.34 20.28
C ALA A 74 -9.95 3.85 18.93
N SER A 75 -10.68 3.69 17.82
CA SER A 75 -10.20 3.99 16.46
C SER A 75 -9.59 5.39 16.33
N ASN A 76 -10.32 6.44 16.75
CA ASN A 76 -9.82 7.81 16.66
C ASN A 76 -8.60 8.04 17.56
N ARG A 77 -8.61 7.50 18.79
CA ARG A 77 -7.49 7.64 19.73
C ARG A 77 -6.24 6.95 19.22
N ALA A 78 -6.37 5.74 18.67
CA ALA A 78 -5.27 5.00 18.08
C ALA A 78 -4.71 5.75 16.86
N LEU A 79 -5.58 6.23 15.98
CA LEU A 79 -5.16 7.01 14.81
C LEU A 79 -4.43 8.29 15.21
N ASP A 80 -4.96 9.09 16.15
CA ASP A 80 -4.30 10.30 16.63
C ASP A 80 -2.95 9.99 17.28
N THR A 81 -2.80 8.81 17.91
CA THR A 81 -1.54 8.39 18.51
C THR A 81 -0.49 8.13 17.43
N VAL A 82 -0.82 7.37 16.40
CA VAL A 82 0.13 7.06 15.31
C VAL A 82 0.43 8.30 14.46
N LEU A 83 -0.58 9.13 14.16
CA LEU A 83 -0.38 10.36 13.39
C LEU A 83 0.52 11.39 14.13
N ARG A 84 0.51 11.41 15.46
CA ARG A 84 1.46 12.26 16.22
C ARG A 84 2.91 11.83 16.00
N GLU A 85 3.18 10.53 15.94
CA GLU A 85 4.52 10.05 15.63
C GLU A 85 4.94 10.43 14.20
N PHE A 86 4.06 10.27 13.20
CA PHE A 86 4.34 10.72 11.84
C PHE A 86 4.57 12.23 11.75
N ASN A 87 3.76 13.04 12.43
CA ASN A 87 3.87 14.51 12.42
C ASN A 87 5.14 15.02 13.11
N SER A 88 5.79 14.22 13.93
CA SER A 88 7.09 14.54 14.52
C SER A 88 8.28 14.21 13.60
N GLY A 89 8.02 13.53 12.50
CA GLY A 89 9.02 13.06 11.56
C GLY A 89 9.54 14.13 10.59
N PRO A 90 10.51 13.76 9.74
CA PRO A 90 11.24 14.72 8.92
C PRO A 90 10.53 15.14 7.63
N ALA A 91 9.44 14.46 7.23
CA ALA A 91 8.85 14.58 5.89
C ALA A 91 7.33 14.37 5.87
N GLU A 92 6.68 14.86 4.83
CA GLU A 92 5.27 14.58 4.54
C GLU A 92 5.02 13.10 4.31
N VAL A 93 3.83 12.61 4.70
CA VAL A 93 3.46 11.20 4.57
C VAL A 93 2.34 11.03 3.56
N HIS A 94 2.57 10.19 2.57
CA HIS A 94 1.54 9.71 1.67
C HIS A 94 0.95 8.42 2.24
N HIS A 95 -0.29 8.51 2.72
CA HIS A 95 -1.00 7.37 3.28
C HIS A 95 -1.72 6.60 2.18
N VAL A 96 -1.52 5.30 2.14
CA VAL A 96 -2.34 4.35 1.38
C VAL A 96 -3.39 3.78 2.33
N TRP A 97 -4.59 3.44 1.85
CA TRP A 97 -5.61 2.83 2.69
C TRP A 97 -5.65 1.32 2.50
N GLY A 98 -5.59 0.61 3.63
CA GLY A 98 -5.73 -0.84 3.70
C GLY A 98 -7.08 -1.27 4.25
N ASN A 99 -7.27 -2.58 4.44
CA ASN A 99 -8.52 -3.13 5.00
C ASN A 99 -8.75 -2.69 6.45
N HIS A 100 -7.70 -2.48 7.23
CA HIS A 100 -7.83 -2.06 8.62
C HIS A 100 -8.32 -0.61 8.76
N GLU A 101 -8.03 0.28 7.80
CA GLU A 101 -8.68 1.59 7.75
C GLU A 101 -10.19 1.45 7.62
N PHE A 102 -10.66 0.55 6.74
CA PHE A 102 -12.09 0.32 6.51
C PHE A 102 -12.78 -0.48 7.62
N TYR A 103 -12.06 -1.26 8.42
CA TYR A 103 -12.63 -1.85 9.64
C TYR A 103 -12.94 -0.79 10.69
N ASN A 104 -12.15 0.28 10.75
CA ASN A 104 -12.27 1.35 11.73
C ASN A 104 -13.20 2.49 11.27
N PHE A 105 -13.18 2.83 9.97
CA PHE A 105 -13.83 4.03 9.43
C PHE A 105 -14.62 3.73 8.17
N SER A 106 -15.67 4.52 7.92
CA SER A 106 -16.33 4.52 6.62
C SER A 106 -15.45 5.22 5.57
N ARG A 107 -15.67 4.92 4.29
CA ARG A 107 -15.00 5.61 3.17
C ARG A 107 -15.21 7.12 3.23
N SER A 108 -16.43 7.57 3.49
CA SER A 108 -16.74 8.99 3.66
C SER A 108 -15.91 9.63 4.79
N THR A 109 -15.73 8.94 5.91
CA THR A 109 -14.87 9.42 7.00
C THR A 109 -13.41 9.53 6.54
N LEU A 110 -12.88 8.54 5.83
CA LEU A 110 -11.51 8.54 5.34
C LEU A 110 -11.24 9.65 4.34
N LEU A 111 -12.17 9.91 3.41
CA LEU A 111 -12.08 11.00 2.44
C LEU A 111 -11.95 12.38 3.09
N HIS A 112 -12.48 12.57 4.31
CA HIS A 112 -12.39 13.82 5.08
C HIS A 112 -11.39 13.76 6.23
N SER A 113 -10.60 12.69 6.33
CA SER A 113 -9.63 12.49 7.40
C SER A 113 -8.23 12.99 7.04
N LYS A 114 -7.35 12.99 8.03
CA LYS A 114 -5.90 13.24 7.84
C LYS A 114 -5.19 12.15 7.05
N LEU A 115 -5.83 10.99 6.83
CA LEU A 115 -5.32 9.92 5.97
C LEU A 115 -5.57 10.17 4.49
N ASN A 116 -6.31 11.23 4.13
CA ASN A 116 -6.46 11.65 2.75
C ASN A 116 -5.28 12.53 2.33
N SER A 117 -4.31 11.93 1.66
CA SER A 117 -3.11 12.61 1.15
C SER A 117 -3.27 13.16 -0.28
N SER A 118 -4.48 13.09 -0.88
CA SER A 118 -4.70 13.58 -2.25
C SER A 118 -4.49 15.09 -2.39
N SER A 119 -4.49 15.84 -1.28
CA SER A 119 -4.13 17.27 -1.27
C SER A 119 -2.68 17.55 -1.67
N TYR A 120 -1.80 16.54 -1.61
CA TYR A 120 -0.41 16.60 -2.09
C TYR A 120 -0.27 16.31 -3.59
N SER A 121 -1.39 16.03 -4.29
CA SER A 121 -1.37 15.81 -5.73
C SER A 121 -0.86 17.02 -6.50
N ASP A 122 -0.28 16.78 -7.68
CA ASP A 122 0.22 17.82 -8.55
C ASP A 122 -0.91 18.81 -8.92
N LYS A 123 -0.66 20.11 -8.68
CA LYS A 123 -1.58 21.19 -9.06
C LYS A 123 -1.56 21.34 -10.59
N GLY A 124 -2.58 20.92 -11.24
CA GLY A 124 -2.71 20.90 -12.70
C GLY A 124 -3.12 19.53 -13.21
N GLY A 125 -3.58 18.72 -12.29
CA GLY A 125 -3.92 17.33 -12.47
C GLY A 125 -4.85 17.07 -13.65
N GLY A 126 -4.61 15.95 -14.27
CA GLY A 126 -5.52 15.30 -15.18
C GLY A 126 -6.89 15.02 -14.53
N PRO A 127 -7.78 14.34 -15.24
CA PRO A 127 -9.08 13.98 -14.70
C PRO A 127 -8.97 13.27 -13.35
N SER A 128 -9.94 13.49 -12.44
CA SER A 128 -10.09 12.72 -11.21
C SER A 128 -10.40 11.27 -11.57
N ALA A 129 -9.93 10.33 -10.74
CA ALA A 129 -10.30 8.93 -10.86
C ALA A 129 -11.76 8.64 -10.50
N GLY A 130 -12.48 9.63 -9.93
CA GLY A 130 -13.87 9.56 -9.44
C GLY A 130 -14.00 10.16 -8.04
N ASP A 131 -15.17 10.66 -7.70
CA ASP A 131 -15.39 11.39 -6.43
C ASP A 131 -15.26 10.49 -5.19
N ASP A 132 -15.48 9.18 -5.32
CA ASP A 132 -15.41 8.19 -4.25
C ASP A 132 -14.19 7.25 -4.36
N ILE A 133 -13.26 7.54 -5.28
CA ILE A 133 -12.03 6.77 -5.50
C ILE A 133 -10.85 7.54 -4.90
N TYR A 134 -10.14 6.91 -3.97
CA TYR A 134 -8.94 7.47 -3.39
C TYR A 134 -7.72 7.14 -4.25
N ALA A 135 -7.59 7.80 -5.38
CA ALA A 135 -6.46 7.67 -6.29
C ALA A 135 -5.94 9.04 -6.71
N TYR A 136 -4.63 9.21 -6.74
CA TYR A 136 -3.98 10.45 -7.13
C TYR A 136 -2.53 10.20 -7.55
N HIS A 137 -1.86 11.20 -8.12
CA HIS A 137 -0.44 11.15 -8.43
C HIS A 137 0.27 12.43 -8.00
N PHE A 138 1.58 12.32 -7.79
CA PHE A 138 2.47 13.44 -7.47
C PHE A 138 3.86 13.20 -8.05
N SER A 139 4.63 14.28 -8.24
CA SER A 139 5.96 14.25 -8.82
C SER A 139 6.97 14.85 -7.85
N PRO A 140 7.77 14.04 -7.14
CA PRO A 140 8.75 14.54 -6.16
C PRO A 140 9.95 15.20 -6.80
N ALA A 141 10.25 14.87 -8.06
CA ALA A 141 11.34 15.43 -8.87
C ALA A 141 10.98 15.37 -10.36
N PRO A 142 11.59 16.22 -11.21
CA PRO A 142 11.41 16.12 -12.66
C PRO A 142 11.75 14.73 -13.18
N GLY A 143 10.89 14.19 -14.05
CA GLY A 143 11.06 12.85 -14.63
C GLY A 143 10.64 11.68 -13.74
N PHE A 144 10.12 11.94 -12.54
CA PHE A 144 9.63 10.91 -11.62
C PHE A 144 8.20 11.20 -11.18
N ARG A 145 7.35 10.17 -11.23
CA ARG A 145 5.97 10.24 -10.80
C ARG A 145 5.64 9.07 -9.87
N PHE A 146 4.85 9.35 -8.84
CA PHE A 146 4.25 8.36 -7.97
C PHE A 146 2.73 8.38 -8.17
N VAL A 147 2.12 7.20 -8.23
CA VAL A 147 0.67 7.02 -8.38
C VAL A 147 0.16 6.18 -7.23
N VAL A 148 -0.73 6.73 -6.44
CA VAL A 148 -1.41 6.02 -5.35
C VAL A 148 -2.74 5.49 -5.86
N LEU A 149 -3.00 4.19 -5.66
CA LEU A 149 -4.22 3.51 -6.07
C LEU A 149 -5.06 3.06 -4.87
N ASP A 150 -6.36 3.10 -5.04
CA ASP A 150 -7.37 2.59 -4.11
C ASP A 150 -7.63 1.11 -4.40
N ALA A 151 -6.99 0.21 -3.65
CA ALA A 151 -7.18 -1.23 -3.79
C ALA A 151 -8.55 -1.73 -3.32
N TYR A 152 -9.32 -0.88 -2.62
CA TYR A 152 -10.65 -1.15 -2.09
C TYR A 152 -11.74 -0.35 -2.82
N ASP A 153 -11.46 0.11 -4.01
CA ASP A 153 -12.44 0.79 -4.85
C ASP A 153 -13.64 -0.13 -5.14
N VAL A 154 -13.38 -1.36 -5.57
CA VAL A 154 -14.38 -2.44 -5.61
C VAL A 154 -14.18 -3.31 -4.38
N SER A 155 -14.98 -3.10 -3.35
CA SER A 155 -14.90 -3.87 -2.09
C SER A 155 -16.22 -3.78 -1.32
N MET A 156 -16.45 -4.73 -0.41
CA MET A 156 -17.51 -4.61 0.60
C MET A 156 -17.09 -3.72 1.76
N LEU A 157 -15.78 -3.47 1.93
CA LEU A 157 -15.26 -2.72 3.07
C LEU A 157 -15.45 -1.21 2.88
N GLY A 158 -15.90 -0.55 3.95
CA GLY A 158 -16.08 0.89 3.99
C GLY A 158 -17.19 1.46 3.09
N ARG A 159 -17.99 0.61 2.44
CA ARG A 159 -19.09 1.00 1.53
C ARG A 159 -20.44 0.66 2.12
N GLU A 160 -21.45 1.47 1.76
CA GLU A 160 -22.85 1.19 2.07
C GLU A 160 -23.33 -0.04 1.27
N GLU A 161 -24.11 -0.91 1.90
CA GLU A 161 -24.60 -2.17 1.31
C GLU A 161 -25.46 -1.94 0.05
N SER A 162 -26.09 -0.77 -0.06
CA SER A 162 -26.89 -0.35 -1.21
C SER A 162 -26.06 0.18 -2.39
N SER A 163 -24.76 0.40 -2.22
CA SER A 163 -23.92 0.95 -3.29
C SER A 163 -23.66 -0.08 -4.37
N GLU A 164 -23.55 0.37 -5.62
CA GLU A 164 -23.27 -0.48 -6.77
C GLU A 164 -21.95 -1.25 -6.60
N LYS A 165 -20.90 -0.60 -6.12
CA LYS A 165 -19.58 -1.22 -5.91
C LYS A 165 -19.60 -2.28 -4.80
N TYR A 166 -20.43 -2.09 -3.73
CA TYR A 166 -20.62 -3.12 -2.71
C TYR A 166 -21.33 -4.35 -3.30
N ILE A 167 -22.42 -4.12 -4.06
CA ILE A 167 -23.18 -5.21 -4.68
C ILE A 167 -22.31 -5.98 -5.68
N THR A 168 -21.52 -5.27 -6.48
CA THR A 168 -20.56 -5.88 -7.41
C THR A 168 -19.54 -6.74 -6.66
N ALA A 169 -18.96 -6.22 -5.58
CA ALA A 169 -17.99 -6.93 -4.75
C ALA A 169 -18.61 -8.18 -4.10
N LEU A 170 -19.83 -8.06 -3.56
CA LEU A 170 -20.53 -9.19 -2.95
C LEU A 170 -20.84 -10.30 -3.97
N ASN A 171 -21.29 -9.93 -5.16
CA ASN A 171 -21.58 -10.89 -6.22
C ASN A 171 -20.30 -11.61 -6.67
N LEU A 172 -19.22 -10.89 -6.90
CA LEU A 172 -17.91 -11.46 -7.23
C LEU A 172 -17.42 -12.43 -6.15
N LEU A 173 -17.49 -12.03 -4.87
CA LEU A 173 -17.09 -12.91 -3.79
C LEU A 173 -17.92 -14.19 -3.73
N ARG A 174 -19.25 -14.08 -3.86
CA ARG A 174 -20.14 -15.27 -3.82
C ARG A 174 -19.97 -16.20 -5.00
N GLU A 175 -19.52 -15.70 -6.14
CA GLU A 175 -19.20 -16.54 -7.32
C GLU A 175 -17.97 -17.42 -7.05
N HIS A 176 -16.97 -16.89 -6.32
CA HIS A 176 -15.68 -17.57 -6.12
C HIS A 176 -15.49 -18.13 -4.71
N ASN A 177 -16.28 -17.72 -3.72
CA ASN A 177 -16.15 -18.12 -2.32
C ASN A 177 -17.48 -18.63 -1.76
N SER A 178 -17.55 -19.94 -1.57
CA SER A 178 -18.74 -20.62 -1.06
C SER A 178 -18.84 -20.66 0.48
N ASN A 179 -17.86 -20.08 1.21
CA ASN A 179 -17.89 -20.03 2.66
C ASN A 179 -19.04 -19.14 3.15
N GLU A 180 -19.63 -19.48 4.28
CA GLU A 180 -20.62 -18.66 4.95
C GLU A 180 -19.97 -17.34 5.43
N ASP A 181 -18.80 -17.43 6.07
CA ASP A 181 -17.95 -16.28 6.38
C ASP A 181 -17.01 -15.99 5.21
N LEU A 182 -17.30 -14.93 4.47
CA LEU A 182 -16.51 -14.49 3.33
C LEU A 182 -15.11 -13.96 3.71
N ASN A 183 -14.78 -13.78 5.00
CA ASN A 183 -13.41 -13.52 5.44
C ASN A 183 -12.55 -14.79 5.40
N CYS A 184 -13.17 -15.97 5.43
CA CYS A 184 -12.45 -17.22 5.20
C CYS A 184 -12.14 -17.34 3.71
N PRO A 185 -10.86 -17.50 3.31
CA PRO A 185 -10.51 -17.73 1.91
C PRO A 185 -11.21 -18.98 1.37
N PRO A 186 -11.49 -19.04 0.05
CA PRO A 186 -12.03 -20.26 -0.57
C PRO A 186 -11.18 -21.49 -0.25
N VAL A 187 -11.82 -22.65 -0.18
CA VAL A 187 -11.12 -23.94 0.05
C VAL A 187 -10.22 -24.32 -1.14
N SER A 188 -10.46 -23.70 -2.30
CA SER A 188 -9.64 -23.85 -3.51
C SER A 188 -8.18 -23.44 -3.23
N GLU A 189 -7.24 -24.11 -3.90
CA GLU A 189 -5.82 -23.75 -3.82
C GLU A 189 -5.43 -22.69 -4.85
N GLY A 190 -4.26 -22.06 -4.65
CA GLY A 190 -3.67 -21.12 -5.59
C GLY A 190 -4.39 -19.79 -5.65
N LEU A 191 -4.52 -19.21 -6.85
CA LEU A 191 -4.98 -17.85 -7.06
C LEU A 191 -6.43 -17.58 -6.62
N GLU A 192 -7.26 -18.62 -6.53
CA GLU A 192 -8.65 -18.48 -6.07
C GLU A 192 -8.73 -18.03 -4.60
N GLN A 193 -7.71 -18.30 -3.79
CA GLN A 193 -7.68 -17.89 -2.38
C GLN A 193 -7.79 -16.38 -2.18
N ARG A 194 -7.50 -15.56 -3.20
CA ARG A 194 -7.64 -14.10 -3.13
C ARG A 194 -9.08 -13.60 -2.93
N PHE A 195 -10.07 -14.43 -3.26
CA PHE A 195 -11.48 -14.04 -3.11
C PHE A 195 -11.95 -14.13 -1.66
N ALA A 196 -11.32 -13.35 -0.80
CA ALA A 196 -11.67 -13.13 0.59
C ALA A 196 -12.14 -11.67 0.80
N LYS A 197 -13.06 -11.46 1.74
CA LYS A 197 -13.68 -10.14 1.99
C LYS A 197 -12.67 -9.07 2.43
N PHE A 198 -11.54 -9.45 3.02
CA PHE A 198 -10.49 -8.53 3.43
C PHE A 198 -9.65 -7.99 2.27
N ASN A 199 -9.82 -8.50 1.06
CA ASN A 199 -9.26 -7.96 -0.17
C ASN A 199 -10.27 -7.07 -0.90
N GLY A 200 -9.83 -6.55 -2.05
CA GLY A 200 -10.61 -5.70 -2.92
C GLY A 200 -10.09 -5.76 -4.35
N GLY A 201 -10.60 -4.87 -5.17
CA GLY A 201 -10.20 -4.73 -6.57
C GLY A 201 -10.31 -3.29 -7.06
N PHE A 202 -9.89 -3.11 -8.30
CA PHE A 202 -9.87 -1.82 -8.99
C PHE A 202 -11.04 -1.76 -9.97
N SER A 203 -11.82 -0.67 -9.95
CA SER A 203 -12.89 -0.48 -10.93
C SER A 203 -12.30 -0.17 -12.31
N LYS A 204 -13.10 -0.42 -13.35
CA LYS A 204 -12.74 -0.01 -14.71
C LYS A 204 -12.44 1.50 -14.79
N GLU A 205 -13.20 2.30 -14.07
CA GLU A 205 -13.02 3.75 -14.00
C GLU A 205 -11.62 4.11 -13.48
N GLN A 206 -11.17 3.46 -12.40
CA GLN A 206 -9.83 3.68 -11.86
C GLN A 206 -8.74 3.17 -12.82
N LEU A 207 -8.94 2.01 -13.46
CA LEU A 207 -7.99 1.46 -14.44
C LEU A 207 -7.87 2.35 -15.68
N ASP A 208 -8.99 2.86 -16.22
CA ASP A 208 -8.99 3.80 -17.35
C ASP A 208 -8.29 5.13 -16.98
N TRP A 209 -8.49 5.61 -15.75
CA TRP A 209 -7.78 6.78 -15.25
C TRP A 209 -6.27 6.51 -15.14
N LEU A 210 -5.87 5.35 -14.62
CA LEU A 210 -4.47 4.97 -14.51
C LEU A 210 -3.81 4.89 -15.90
N ASP A 211 -4.46 4.25 -16.86
CA ASP A 211 -3.99 4.15 -18.24
C ASP A 211 -3.74 5.55 -18.85
N ALA A 212 -4.64 6.50 -18.63
CA ALA A 212 -4.47 7.88 -19.08
C ALA A 212 -3.29 8.60 -18.38
N VAL A 213 -3.07 8.36 -17.05
CA VAL A 213 -1.95 8.92 -16.30
C VAL A 213 -0.63 8.35 -16.82
N LEU A 214 -0.58 7.04 -17.07
CA LEU A 214 0.61 6.36 -17.57
C LEU A 214 0.93 6.73 -19.02
N SER A 215 -0.09 6.90 -19.88
CA SER A 215 0.10 7.42 -21.25
C SER A 215 0.78 8.80 -21.26
N GLN A 216 0.37 9.69 -20.34
CA GLN A 216 1.03 11.00 -20.19
C GLN A 216 2.48 10.87 -19.70
N ALA A 217 2.73 9.90 -18.81
CA ALA A 217 4.09 9.64 -18.29
C ALA A 217 5.00 9.07 -19.39
N ASP A 218 4.50 8.19 -20.25
CA ASP A 218 5.21 7.65 -21.40
C ASP A 218 5.61 8.78 -22.40
N GLU A 219 4.66 9.67 -22.73
CA GLU A 219 4.91 10.84 -23.58
C GLU A 219 6.04 11.73 -23.02
N LYS A 220 6.05 11.91 -21.69
CA LYS A 220 7.04 12.73 -20.98
C LYS A 220 8.32 11.97 -20.65
N ARG A 221 8.38 10.66 -20.90
CA ARG A 221 9.49 9.76 -20.53
C ARG A 221 9.78 9.79 -19.02
N GLU A 222 8.73 9.86 -18.20
CA GLU A 222 8.83 9.80 -16.75
C GLU A 222 9.07 8.36 -16.27
N ARG A 223 9.63 8.21 -15.07
CA ARG A 223 9.69 6.95 -14.31
C ARG A 223 8.57 6.93 -13.31
N VAL A 224 7.71 5.91 -13.38
CA VAL A 224 6.51 5.83 -12.54
C VAL A 224 6.64 4.71 -11.52
N THR A 225 6.49 5.06 -10.25
CA THR A 225 6.28 4.10 -9.15
C THR A 225 4.80 4.12 -8.76
N ILE A 226 4.18 2.95 -8.78
CA ILE A 226 2.79 2.78 -8.37
C ILE A 226 2.75 2.21 -6.97
N VAL A 227 1.81 2.70 -6.16
CA VAL A 227 1.68 2.34 -4.75
C VAL A 227 0.22 1.95 -4.48
N SER A 228 0.02 0.80 -3.87
CA SER A 228 -1.28 0.30 -3.44
C SER A 228 -1.14 -0.45 -2.12
N HIS A 229 -2.24 -0.74 -1.42
CA HIS A 229 -2.14 -1.63 -0.27
C HIS A 229 -2.04 -3.09 -0.69
N LEU A 230 -2.92 -3.54 -1.60
CA LEU A 230 -2.91 -4.93 -2.07
C LEU A 230 -1.82 -5.15 -3.12
N PRO A 231 -1.03 -6.22 -3.00
CA PRO A 231 -0.13 -6.67 -4.07
C PRO A 231 -0.89 -7.19 -5.28
N VAL A 232 -0.24 -7.13 -6.46
CA VAL A 232 -0.86 -7.49 -7.74
C VAL A 232 -0.07 -8.51 -8.55
N HIS A 233 1.15 -8.87 -8.13
CA HIS A 233 1.92 -9.88 -8.85
C HIS A 233 2.00 -11.18 -8.04
N PRO A 234 1.50 -12.33 -8.59
CA PRO A 234 1.42 -13.60 -7.85
C PRO A 234 2.75 -14.13 -7.30
N SER A 235 3.88 -13.71 -7.89
CA SER A 235 5.22 -14.14 -7.43
C SER A 235 5.82 -13.22 -6.37
N SER A 236 5.14 -12.14 -5.97
CA SER A 236 5.61 -11.21 -4.93
C SER A 236 4.78 -11.26 -3.64
N THR A 237 3.88 -12.25 -3.50
CA THR A 237 2.97 -12.36 -2.35
C THR A 237 2.35 -13.76 -2.25
N ASP A 238 1.81 -14.10 -1.07
CA ASP A 238 0.89 -15.23 -0.93
C ASP A 238 -0.39 -14.95 -1.76
N PRO A 239 -0.88 -15.91 -2.57
CA PRO A 239 -2.11 -15.76 -3.35
C PRO A 239 -3.31 -15.22 -2.57
N VAL A 240 -3.42 -15.52 -1.28
CA VAL A 240 -4.52 -15.05 -0.42
C VAL A 240 -4.54 -13.53 -0.25
N CYS A 241 -3.42 -12.86 -0.46
CA CYS A 241 -3.26 -11.40 -0.31
C CYS A 241 -3.39 -10.61 -1.62
N LEU A 242 -3.57 -11.28 -2.77
CA LEU A 242 -3.69 -10.62 -4.06
C LEU A 242 -4.99 -9.80 -4.20
N ALA A 243 -4.92 -8.69 -4.92
CA ALA A 243 -6.11 -8.00 -5.40
C ALA A 243 -6.98 -8.94 -6.28
N TRP A 244 -8.31 -8.77 -6.23
CA TRP A 244 -9.22 -9.68 -6.94
C TRP A 244 -8.99 -9.71 -8.44
N ASN A 245 -8.84 -8.55 -9.08
CA ASN A 245 -8.57 -8.39 -10.52
C ASN A 245 -7.14 -7.92 -10.78
N PHE A 246 -6.17 -8.56 -10.10
CA PHE A 246 -4.75 -8.25 -10.24
C PHE A 246 -4.27 -8.35 -11.69
N ASP A 247 -4.82 -9.25 -12.47
CA ASP A 247 -4.48 -9.52 -13.87
C ASP A 247 -4.86 -8.34 -14.79
N GLU A 248 -6.00 -7.69 -14.56
CA GLU A 248 -6.41 -6.49 -15.29
C GLU A 248 -5.42 -5.33 -15.02
N LEU A 249 -5.06 -5.11 -13.75
CA LEU A 249 -4.06 -4.10 -13.42
C LEU A 249 -2.68 -4.45 -13.99
N LEU A 250 -2.22 -5.70 -13.90
CA LEU A 250 -0.96 -6.11 -14.51
C LEU A 250 -0.94 -5.88 -16.04
N ALA A 251 -2.08 -6.09 -16.72
CA ALA A 251 -2.18 -5.80 -18.15
C ALA A 251 -1.96 -4.31 -18.44
N VAL A 252 -2.55 -3.41 -17.63
CA VAL A 252 -2.29 -1.97 -17.74
C VAL A 252 -0.81 -1.65 -17.48
N LEU A 253 -0.21 -2.17 -16.38
CA LEU A 253 1.18 -1.89 -16.06
C LEU A 253 2.15 -2.34 -17.18
N ARG A 254 1.90 -3.50 -17.78
CA ARG A 254 2.72 -4.06 -18.86
C ARG A 254 2.61 -3.31 -20.17
N SER A 255 1.53 -2.54 -20.38
CA SER A 255 1.33 -1.76 -21.60
C SER A 255 2.10 -0.42 -21.61
N HIS A 256 2.71 -0.02 -20.47
CA HIS A 256 3.39 1.27 -20.33
C HIS A 256 4.86 1.11 -19.94
N GLY A 257 5.75 1.66 -20.79
CA GLY A 257 7.20 1.63 -20.58
C GLY A 257 7.71 2.56 -19.48
N SER A 258 6.88 3.49 -19.00
CA SER A 258 7.21 4.40 -17.89
C SER A 258 7.19 3.71 -16.52
N VAL A 259 6.45 2.60 -16.34
CA VAL A 259 6.30 1.93 -15.05
C VAL A 259 7.58 1.19 -14.69
N VAL A 260 8.18 1.54 -13.55
CA VAL A 260 9.44 0.95 -13.06
C VAL A 260 9.25 0.10 -11.81
N CYS A 261 8.28 0.44 -10.97
CA CYS A 261 8.06 -0.25 -9.70
C CYS A 261 6.59 -0.22 -9.27
N PHE A 262 6.15 -1.30 -8.61
CA PHE A 262 4.89 -1.41 -7.87
C PHE A 262 5.21 -1.78 -6.42
N MET A 263 4.73 -0.99 -5.45
CA MET A 263 4.95 -1.22 -4.02
C MET A 263 3.63 -1.46 -3.30
N ALA A 264 3.59 -2.46 -2.42
CA ALA A 264 2.42 -2.83 -1.63
C ALA A 264 2.78 -3.24 -0.19
N GLY A 265 1.76 -3.32 0.67
CA GLY A 265 1.78 -3.93 1.99
C GLY A 265 0.92 -5.19 2.03
N HIS A 266 0.08 -5.35 3.06
CA HIS A 266 -0.94 -6.37 3.24
C HIS A 266 -0.41 -7.78 3.52
N ASP A 267 0.54 -8.28 2.74
CA ASP A 267 1.23 -9.53 3.03
C ASP A 267 2.42 -9.27 3.95
N HIS A 268 2.22 -9.53 5.24
CA HIS A 268 3.21 -9.22 6.28
C HIS A 268 4.51 -10.02 6.17
N ASP A 269 4.55 -11.08 5.36
CA ASP A 269 5.77 -11.82 5.07
C ASP A 269 6.67 -11.11 4.08
N GLY A 270 6.08 -10.17 3.34
CA GLY A 270 6.77 -9.46 2.27
C GLY A 270 7.04 -10.34 1.05
N GLY A 271 7.54 -9.72 0.00
CA GLY A 271 7.91 -10.45 -1.21
C GLY A 271 8.48 -9.54 -2.29
N TYR A 272 9.16 -10.15 -3.24
CA TYR A 272 9.74 -9.43 -4.36
C TYR A 272 9.77 -10.26 -5.62
N HIS A 273 9.41 -9.63 -6.72
CA HIS A 273 9.54 -10.19 -8.05
C HIS A 273 9.85 -9.10 -9.08
N ARG A 274 10.76 -9.36 -10.01
CA ARG A 274 10.94 -8.55 -11.22
C ARG A 274 10.19 -9.24 -12.36
N ASP A 275 9.17 -8.58 -12.88
CA ASP A 275 8.41 -9.10 -14.02
C ASP A 275 9.33 -9.21 -15.25
N LYS A 276 9.40 -10.40 -15.84
CA LYS A 276 10.30 -10.68 -16.97
C LYS A 276 9.84 -10.04 -18.27
N ASP A 277 8.53 -9.80 -18.41
CA ASP A 277 7.92 -9.28 -19.63
C ASP A 277 8.04 -7.76 -19.72
N SER A 278 7.81 -7.06 -18.59
CA SER A 278 7.85 -5.60 -18.52
C SER A 278 9.11 -5.02 -17.86
N GLY A 279 9.83 -5.82 -17.08
CA GLY A 279 10.94 -5.37 -16.25
C GLY A 279 10.52 -4.66 -14.96
N VAL A 280 9.22 -4.47 -14.72
CA VAL A 280 8.66 -3.83 -13.52
C VAL A 280 9.03 -4.60 -12.26
N HIS A 281 9.48 -3.89 -11.24
CA HIS A 281 9.73 -4.46 -9.92
C HIS A 281 8.46 -4.47 -9.08
N HIS A 282 8.03 -5.62 -8.59
CA HIS A 282 6.94 -5.78 -7.65
C HIS A 282 7.50 -6.06 -6.27
N LEU A 283 7.29 -5.13 -5.34
CA LEU A 283 7.76 -5.20 -3.96
C LEU A 283 6.57 -5.18 -3.01
N THR A 284 6.42 -6.23 -2.22
CA THR A 284 5.52 -6.27 -1.06
C THR A 284 6.37 -6.12 0.19
N LEU A 285 6.10 -5.11 1.00
CA LEU A 285 6.90 -4.78 2.17
C LEU A 285 6.46 -5.61 3.37
N GLU A 286 7.42 -6.05 4.18
CA GLU A 286 7.18 -6.77 5.43
C GLU A 286 6.40 -5.91 6.44
N GLY A 287 5.37 -6.50 7.07
CA GLY A 287 4.50 -5.80 8.01
C GLY A 287 5.15 -5.54 9.37
N VAL A 288 5.04 -4.30 9.86
CA VAL A 288 5.52 -3.90 11.19
C VAL A 288 4.84 -4.70 12.31
N ILE A 289 3.53 -4.95 12.19
CA ILE A 289 2.73 -5.64 13.21
C ILE A 289 3.26 -7.03 13.58
N GLU A 290 3.83 -7.76 12.63
CA GLU A 290 4.38 -9.11 12.85
C GLU A 290 5.91 -9.11 13.02
N THR A 291 6.48 -7.94 13.32
CA THR A 291 7.91 -7.74 13.55
C THR A 291 8.20 -7.74 15.04
N PRO A 292 9.12 -8.61 15.53
CA PRO A 292 9.52 -8.62 16.94
C PRO A 292 10.06 -7.27 17.42
N PRO A 293 9.77 -6.86 18.67
CA PRO A 293 10.13 -5.52 19.19
C PRO A 293 11.64 -5.20 19.20
N GLU A 294 12.49 -6.21 19.12
CA GLU A 294 13.96 -6.08 19.08
C GLU A 294 14.54 -5.91 17.67
N THR A 295 13.69 -5.86 16.65
CA THR A 295 14.08 -5.59 15.26
C THR A 295 13.14 -4.57 14.62
N ASP A 296 13.28 -4.29 13.35
CA ASP A 296 12.51 -3.27 12.62
C ASP A 296 11.91 -3.83 11.33
N ALA A 297 11.03 -3.05 10.69
CA ALA A 297 10.51 -3.33 9.35
C ALA A 297 10.17 -2.00 8.63
N PHE A 298 11.18 -1.32 8.13
CA PHE A 298 11.04 -0.13 7.30
C PHE A 298 12.22 -0.01 6.35
N GLY A 299 12.13 0.89 5.38
CA GLY A 299 13.22 1.12 4.46
C GLY A 299 13.39 2.59 4.09
N THR A 300 14.57 2.89 3.55
CA THR A 300 14.86 4.15 2.86
C THR A 300 15.24 3.83 1.43
N VAL A 301 14.58 4.48 0.48
CA VAL A 301 14.85 4.30 -0.94
C VAL A 301 15.61 5.53 -1.46
N SER A 302 16.78 5.29 -2.04
CA SER A 302 17.56 6.29 -2.77
C SER A 302 17.26 6.17 -4.26
N VAL A 303 16.90 7.27 -4.91
CA VAL A 303 16.52 7.31 -6.32
C VAL A 303 17.61 7.96 -7.16
N TYR A 304 18.02 7.27 -8.23
CA TYR A 304 19.00 7.68 -9.21
C TYR A 304 18.36 7.73 -10.60
N GLU A 305 19.08 8.15 -11.62
CA GLU A 305 18.56 8.22 -13.00
C GLU A 305 18.15 6.86 -13.58
N ASP A 306 18.86 5.79 -13.18
CA ASP A 306 18.76 4.45 -13.78
C ASP A 306 18.25 3.37 -12.82
N ARG A 307 18.08 3.71 -11.54
CA ARG A 307 17.67 2.74 -10.50
C ARG A 307 17.10 3.38 -9.23
N MET A 308 16.48 2.55 -8.43
CA MET A 308 16.25 2.80 -7.00
C MET A 308 17.08 1.82 -6.16
N VAL A 309 17.55 2.28 -5.01
CA VAL A 309 18.25 1.44 -4.03
C VAL A 309 17.47 1.49 -2.71
N LEU A 310 16.83 0.38 -2.37
CA LEU A 310 16.17 0.19 -1.08
C LEU A 310 17.21 -0.27 -0.06
N LYS A 311 17.42 0.53 0.96
CA LYS A 311 18.13 0.16 2.17
C LYS A 311 17.11 -0.21 3.23
N GLY A 312 17.02 -1.50 3.53
CA GLY A 312 16.09 -2.05 4.51
C GLY A 312 16.64 -2.03 5.92
N ASN A 313 15.74 -2.07 6.88
CA ASN A 313 16.05 -2.23 8.31
C ASN A 313 15.27 -3.41 8.86
N GLY A 314 15.93 -4.23 9.66
CA GLY A 314 15.37 -5.40 10.29
C GLY A 314 14.91 -6.46 9.28
N ARG A 315 13.59 -6.67 9.16
CA ARG A 315 13.03 -7.67 8.24
C ARG A 315 13.07 -7.26 6.78
N VAL A 316 13.09 -5.97 6.48
CA VAL A 316 13.15 -5.47 5.10
C VAL A 316 14.54 -5.68 4.52
N ALA A 317 14.65 -6.41 3.42
CA ALA A 317 15.91 -6.70 2.77
C ALA A 317 16.38 -5.54 1.87
N ASP A 318 17.72 -5.36 1.78
CA ASP A 318 18.32 -4.44 0.81
C ASP A 318 18.06 -4.90 -0.63
N ARG A 319 17.75 -3.97 -1.54
CA ARG A 319 17.50 -4.28 -2.95
C ARG A 319 17.98 -3.16 -3.86
N GLU A 320 18.52 -3.54 -5.01
CA GLU A 320 18.77 -2.64 -6.13
C GLU A 320 17.73 -2.93 -7.23
N LEU A 321 17.00 -1.90 -7.64
CA LEU A 321 15.88 -1.96 -8.58
C LEU A 321 16.28 -1.18 -9.85
N LEU A 322 16.96 -1.86 -10.78
CA LEU A 322 17.38 -1.29 -12.07
C LEU A 322 16.15 -1.04 -12.95
N PHE A 323 16.02 0.16 -13.47
CA PHE A 323 14.92 0.51 -14.36
C PHE A 323 14.96 -0.29 -15.65
N PRO A 324 13.79 -0.63 -16.23
CA PRO A 324 13.68 -1.33 -17.51
C PRO A 324 14.36 -0.61 -18.68
#